data_80a5c7f399b3c704a1b3c5c57dabbe68
#
_entry.id   80a5c7f399b3c704a1b3c5c57dabbe68
#
_cell.length_a   1.000
_cell.length_b   1.000
_cell.length_c   1.000
_cell.angle_alpha   90.00
_cell.angle_beta   90.00
_cell.angle_gamma   90.00
#
_symmetry.space_group_name_H-M   'P 1'
#
loop_
_entity.id
_entity.type
_entity.pdbx_description
1 polymer ?
#
loop_
_entity_poly.entity_id
_entity_poly.type
_entity_poly.pdbx_seq_one_letter_code
_entity_poly.pdbx_strand_id
1 'polypeptide(L)'
;MKSQLGVGLVEVLVALLILAVGLLGFISLQYQAVEATNESTSRIQAINTARDLAERIRVNREGLATYISELTTAANQATYSRDCSAMGCTVPQMADFDIAQVSQKARGLGMSINLIDCQGNNDGRQCIYIAWNDTAPTNGTTAGDCTSGTNYNPASTCLIMEVY
;
A
#
# COMPACT_ATOMS: atom_id res chain seq x y z
N MET A 1 -25.04 12.02 65.85
CA MET A 1 -24.20 12.87 64.98
C MET A 1 -23.19 11.96 64.29
N LYS A 2 -23.27 11.78 62.99
CA LYS A 2 -22.27 10.96 62.21
C LYS A 2 -21.07 11.85 61.92
N SER A 3 -19.88 11.48 62.48
CA SER A 3 -18.64 12.17 62.16
C SER A 3 -18.32 12.01 60.65
N GLN A 4 -18.27 13.08 59.90
CA GLN A 4 -17.72 13.10 58.56
C GLN A 4 -16.20 13.01 58.67
N LEU A 5 -15.64 11.88 58.25
CA LEU A 5 -14.20 11.71 58.04
C LEU A 5 -13.84 12.47 56.77
N GLY A 6 -13.01 13.50 56.89
CA GLY A 6 -12.52 14.23 55.71
C GLY A 6 -11.62 13.34 54.84
N VAL A 7 -11.79 13.42 53.52
CA VAL A 7 -10.93 12.72 52.54
C VAL A 7 -9.49 13.20 52.71
N GLY A 8 -8.55 12.30 52.93
CA GLY A 8 -7.13 12.64 53.08
C GLY A 8 -6.50 13.09 51.77
N LEU A 9 -5.60 14.06 51.84
CA LEU A 9 -4.88 14.60 50.68
C LEU A 9 -4.15 13.49 49.90
N VAL A 10 -3.64 12.49 50.60
CA VAL A 10 -2.98 11.30 50.03
C VAL A 10 -3.97 10.43 49.23
N GLU A 11 -5.20 10.29 49.68
CA GLU A 11 -6.24 9.52 49.00
C GLU A 11 -6.61 10.13 47.65
N VAL A 12 -6.71 11.47 47.59
CA VAL A 12 -6.94 12.18 46.32
C VAL A 12 -5.77 12.03 45.38
N LEU A 13 -4.53 12.12 45.86
CA LEU A 13 -3.32 11.93 45.06
C LEU A 13 -3.26 10.52 44.46
N VAL A 14 -3.52 9.49 45.26
CA VAL A 14 -3.53 8.10 44.79
C VAL A 14 -4.65 7.87 43.76
N ALA A 15 -5.85 8.43 44.01
CA ALA A 15 -6.97 8.32 43.06
C ALA A 15 -6.64 8.98 41.72
N LEU A 16 -6.03 10.16 41.72
CA LEU A 16 -5.59 10.85 40.51
C LEU A 16 -4.49 10.08 39.77
N LEU A 17 -3.56 9.45 40.48
CA LEU A 17 -2.50 8.64 39.89
C LEU A 17 -3.07 7.41 39.22
N ILE A 18 -4.00 6.69 39.84
CA ILE A 18 -4.66 5.52 39.24
C ILE A 18 -5.46 5.95 37.99
N LEU A 19 -6.19 7.06 38.06
CA LEU A 19 -6.93 7.61 36.93
C LEU A 19 -5.99 7.95 35.77
N ALA A 20 -4.86 8.60 36.06
CA ALA A 20 -3.87 8.95 35.00
C ALA A 20 -3.30 7.72 34.30
N VAL A 21 -2.93 6.67 35.07
CA VAL A 21 -2.44 5.40 34.47
C VAL A 21 -3.52 4.73 33.64
N GLY A 22 -4.77 4.72 34.10
CA GLY A 22 -5.90 4.18 33.35
C GLY A 22 -6.14 4.91 32.01
N LEU A 23 -6.08 6.24 32.02
CA LEU A 23 -6.22 7.05 30.81
C LEU A 23 -5.07 6.80 29.81
N LEU A 24 -3.82 6.72 30.30
CA LEU A 24 -2.67 6.43 29.44
C LEU A 24 -2.79 5.04 28.78
N GLY A 25 -3.23 4.04 29.52
CA GLY A 25 -3.51 2.71 28.96
C GLY A 25 -4.57 2.72 27.87
N PHE A 26 -5.67 3.45 28.10
CA PHE A 26 -6.75 3.60 27.12
C PHE A 26 -6.28 4.30 25.83
N ILE A 27 -5.52 5.40 25.96
CA ILE A 27 -4.96 6.13 24.82
C ILE A 27 -4.03 5.23 23.99
N SER A 28 -3.19 4.42 24.64
CA SER A 28 -2.30 3.48 23.96
C SER A 28 -3.07 2.46 23.11
N LEU A 29 -4.16 1.90 23.65
CA LEU A 29 -5.02 0.98 22.90
C LEU A 29 -5.70 1.66 21.71
N GLN A 30 -6.18 2.89 21.87
CA GLN A 30 -6.76 3.66 20.77
C GLN A 30 -5.76 3.91 19.65
N TYR A 31 -4.52 4.26 19.99
CA TYR A 31 -3.45 4.48 19.01
C TYR A 31 -3.19 3.22 18.19
N GLN A 32 -3.05 2.06 18.84
CA GLN A 32 -2.86 0.78 18.14
C GLN A 32 -4.05 0.43 17.25
N ALA A 33 -5.27 0.70 17.69
CA ALA A 33 -6.48 0.45 16.87
C ALA A 33 -6.51 1.33 15.62
N VAL A 34 -6.12 2.60 15.71
CA VAL A 34 -6.04 3.51 14.55
C VAL A 34 -4.96 3.06 13.58
N GLU A 35 -3.78 2.66 14.07
CA GLU A 35 -2.69 2.16 13.25
C GLU A 35 -3.09 0.89 12.46
N ALA A 36 -3.72 -0.08 13.15
CA ALA A 36 -4.23 -1.29 12.52
C ALA A 36 -5.31 -1.00 11.46
N THR A 37 -6.17 0.00 11.71
CA THR A 37 -7.20 0.42 10.76
C THR A 37 -6.59 1.07 9.51
N ASN A 38 -5.57 1.92 9.69
CA ASN A 38 -4.86 2.56 8.57
C ASN A 38 -4.16 1.52 7.69
N GLU A 39 -3.47 0.56 8.30
CA GLU A 39 -2.82 -0.53 7.55
C GLU A 39 -3.84 -1.38 6.78
N SER A 40 -4.95 -1.74 7.41
CA SER A 40 -6.05 -2.47 6.76
C SER A 40 -6.63 -1.69 5.57
N THR A 41 -6.82 -0.39 5.71
CA THR A 41 -7.32 0.50 4.66
C THR A 41 -6.33 0.57 3.48
N SER A 42 -5.04 0.74 3.76
CA SER A 42 -3.99 0.74 2.73
C SER A 42 -3.96 -0.57 1.96
N ARG A 43 -4.08 -1.70 2.64
CA ARG A 43 -4.13 -3.02 2.01
C ARG A 43 -5.34 -3.19 1.08
N ILE A 44 -6.53 -2.73 1.49
CA ILE A 44 -7.74 -2.77 0.66
C ILE A 44 -7.57 -1.88 -0.58
N GLN A 45 -6.99 -0.69 -0.43
CA GLN A 45 -6.72 0.23 -1.54
C GLN A 45 -5.69 -0.37 -2.52
N ALA A 46 -4.65 -1.04 -2.01
CA ALA A 46 -3.67 -1.75 -2.82
C ALA A 46 -4.31 -2.88 -3.62
N ILE A 47 -5.18 -3.71 -3.01
CA ILE A 47 -5.91 -4.77 -3.70
C ILE A 47 -6.77 -4.19 -4.83
N ASN A 48 -7.51 -3.12 -4.58
CA ASN A 48 -8.35 -2.49 -5.59
C ASN A 48 -7.53 -1.91 -6.74
N THR A 49 -6.39 -1.30 -6.44
CA THR A 49 -5.47 -0.76 -7.45
C THR A 49 -4.83 -1.87 -8.28
N ALA A 50 -4.42 -2.97 -7.65
CA ALA A 50 -3.87 -4.13 -8.34
C ALA A 50 -4.90 -4.78 -9.27
N ARG A 51 -6.15 -4.92 -8.82
CA ARG A 51 -7.24 -5.45 -9.65
C ARG A 51 -7.55 -4.55 -10.84
N ASP A 52 -7.63 -3.23 -10.63
CA ASP A 52 -7.83 -2.26 -11.71
C ASP A 52 -6.76 -2.44 -12.80
N LEU A 53 -5.48 -2.47 -12.40
CA LEU A 53 -4.38 -2.70 -13.34
C LEU A 53 -4.45 -4.09 -14.02
N ALA A 54 -4.73 -5.13 -13.25
CA ALA A 54 -4.83 -6.49 -13.79
C ALA A 54 -5.95 -6.62 -14.84
N GLU A 55 -7.11 -6.00 -14.61
CA GLU A 55 -8.20 -6.02 -15.58
C GLU A 55 -7.85 -5.24 -16.86
N ARG A 56 -7.17 -4.09 -16.74
CA ARG A 56 -6.69 -3.33 -17.91
C ARG A 56 -5.69 -4.15 -18.72
N ILE A 57 -4.73 -4.81 -18.09
CA ILE A 57 -3.78 -5.70 -18.76
C ILE A 57 -4.52 -6.86 -19.44
N ARG A 58 -5.54 -7.44 -18.82
CA ARG A 58 -6.34 -8.51 -19.42
C ARG A 58 -7.09 -8.08 -20.68
N VAL A 59 -7.63 -6.88 -20.68
CA VAL A 59 -8.33 -6.31 -21.85
C VAL A 59 -7.36 -5.97 -22.97
N ASN A 60 -6.15 -5.53 -22.66
CA ASN A 60 -5.12 -5.12 -23.61
C ASN A 60 -3.88 -6.03 -23.54
N ARG A 61 -4.08 -7.35 -23.65
CA ARG A 61 -3.02 -8.38 -23.47
C ARG A 61 -1.82 -8.22 -24.40
N GLU A 62 -2.06 -7.81 -25.63
CA GLU A 62 -1.01 -7.57 -26.63
C GLU A 62 -0.08 -6.42 -26.22
N GLY A 63 -0.52 -5.54 -25.32
CA GLY A 63 0.26 -4.44 -24.76
C GLY A 63 1.16 -4.83 -23.59
N LEU A 64 1.22 -6.09 -23.16
CA LEU A 64 1.93 -6.51 -21.96
C LEU A 64 3.38 -6.02 -21.89
N ALA A 65 4.11 -6.11 -23.01
CA ALA A 65 5.49 -5.62 -23.08
C ALA A 65 5.60 -4.11 -22.78
N THR A 66 4.60 -3.32 -23.21
CA THR A 66 4.54 -1.89 -22.92
C THR A 66 4.20 -1.67 -21.44
N TYR A 67 3.24 -2.40 -20.86
CA TYR A 67 2.95 -2.33 -19.41
C TYR A 67 4.20 -2.58 -18.57
N ILE A 68 5.01 -3.60 -18.92
CA ILE A 68 6.26 -3.91 -18.21
C ILE A 68 7.26 -2.76 -18.35
N SER A 69 7.54 -2.29 -19.57
CA SER A 69 8.54 -1.26 -19.81
C SER A 69 8.20 0.08 -19.14
N GLU A 70 6.92 0.46 -19.16
CA GLU A 70 6.46 1.72 -18.58
C GLU A 70 6.45 1.66 -17.04
N LEU A 71 6.03 0.54 -16.45
CA LEU A 71 5.98 0.40 -14.98
C LEU A 71 7.36 0.25 -14.34
N THR A 72 8.32 -0.33 -15.04
CA THR A 72 9.72 -0.41 -14.56
C THR A 72 10.43 0.93 -14.58
N THR A 73 9.93 1.91 -15.33
CA THR A 73 10.53 3.25 -15.45
C THR A 73 9.67 4.30 -14.76
N ALA A 74 10.03 4.67 -13.54
CA ALA A 74 9.22 5.59 -12.70
C ALA A 74 8.89 6.93 -13.39
N ALA A 75 9.77 7.44 -14.27
CA ALA A 75 9.54 8.67 -15.03
C ALA A 75 8.36 8.53 -16.03
N ASN A 76 8.16 7.36 -16.59
CA ASN A 76 7.12 7.09 -17.58
C ASN A 76 5.73 6.99 -16.94
N GLN A 77 5.66 6.53 -15.69
CA GLN A 77 4.39 6.34 -14.97
C GLN A 77 3.58 7.62 -14.73
N ALA A 78 4.12 8.80 -15.02
CA ALA A 78 3.45 10.08 -14.78
C ALA A 78 2.79 10.69 -16.01
N THR A 79 3.14 10.22 -17.19
CA THR A 79 2.80 10.83 -18.49
C THR A 79 2.26 9.77 -19.45
N TYR A 80 1.52 10.21 -20.44
CA TYR A 80 1.05 9.38 -21.54
C TYR A 80 1.21 10.13 -22.86
N SER A 81 1.47 9.38 -23.92
CA SER A 81 1.69 9.94 -25.27
C SER A 81 0.40 10.37 -25.95
N ARG A 82 -0.76 9.79 -25.55
CA ARG A 82 -2.07 10.05 -26.15
C ARG A 82 -3.20 9.85 -25.15
N ASP A 83 -4.17 10.76 -25.17
CA ASP A 83 -5.40 10.62 -24.39
C ASP A 83 -6.38 9.67 -25.08
N CYS A 84 -6.49 8.47 -24.53
CA CYS A 84 -7.36 7.41 -25.04
C CYS A 84 -8.82 7.54 -24.60
N SER A 85 -9.16 8.47 -23.73
CA SER A 85 -10.54 8.73 -23.35
C SER A 85 -11.33 9.47 -24.43
N ALA A 86 -10.62 10.28 -25.22
CA ALA A 86 -11.22 11.13 -26.25
C ALA A 86 -11.01 10.60 -27.68
N MET A 87 -10.02 9.76 -27.90
CA MET A 87 -9.62 9.30 -29.24
C MET A 87 -9.23 7.83 -29.23
N GLY A 88 -9.38 7.15 -30.37
CA GLY A 88 -8.90 5.77 -30.54
C GLY A 88 -7.39 5.66 -30.33
N CYS A 89 -6.94 4.63 -29.66
CA CYS A 89 -5.54 4.34 -29.37
C CYS A 89 -5.10 3.02 -29.98
N THR A 90 -3.82 2.94 -30.30
CA THR A 90 -3.14 1.67 -30.57
C THR A 90 -2.92 0.91 -29.25
N VAL A 91 -2.63 -0.38 -29.34
CA VAL A 91 -2.36 -1.25 -28.20
C VAL A 91 -1.28 -0.67 -27.24
N PRO A 92 -0.10 -0.20 -27.71
CA PRO A 92 0.88 0.42 -26.84
C PRO A 92 0.41 1.75 -26.24
N GLN A 93 -0.29 2.58 -27.00
CA GLN A 93 -0.81 3.87 -26.49
C GLN A 93 -1.86 3.67 -25.39
N MET A 94 -2.70 2.63 -25.50
CA MET A 94 -3.65 2.27 -24.47
C MET A 94 -2.94 1.82 -23.20
N ALA A 95 -1.88 1.01 -23.31
CA ALA A 95 -1.09 0.58 -22.16
C ALA A 95 -0.42 1.76 -21.43
N ASP A 96 0.20 2.68 -22.17
CA ASP A 96 0.81 3.91 -21.65
C ASP A 96 -0.23 4.79 -20.91
N PHE A 97 -1.39 5.00 -21.52
CA PHE A 97 -2.49 5.76 -20.91
C PHE A 97 -3.03 5.09 -19.63
N ASP A 98 -3.24 3.78 -19.65
CA ASP A 98 -3.70 3.00 -18.50
C ASP A 98 -2.73 3.12 -17.31
N ILE A 99 -1.43 3.00 -17.58
CA ILE A 99 -0.40 3.11 -16.54
C ILE A 99 -0.40 4.50 -15.93
N ALA A 100 -0.44 5.54 -16.75
CA ALA A 100 -0.46 6.91 -16.23
C ALA A 100 -1.66 7.14 -15.30
N GLN A 101 -2.85 6.66 -15.67
CA GLN A 101 -4.05 6.78 -14.83
C GLN A 101 -3.93 5.99 -13.52
N VAL A 102 -3.54 4.72 -13.59
CA VAL A 102 -3.45 3.86 -12.39
C VAL A 102 -2.33 4.32 -11.47
N SER A 103 -1.18 4.71 -12.03
CA SER A 103 -0.06 5.23 -11.26
C SER A 103 -0.35 6.58 -10.61
N GLN A 104 -1.11 7.45 -11.27
CA GLN A 104 -1.55 8.71 -10.67
C GLN A 104 -2.50 8.47 -9.49
N LYS A 105 -3.45 7.54 -9.66
CA LYS A 105 -4.36 7.12 -8.58
C LYS A 105 -3.59 6.53 -7.40
N ALA A 106 -2.64 5.63 -7.65
CA ALA A 106 -1.81 5.02 -6.61
C ALA A 106 -0.98 6.06 -5.84
N ARG A 107 -0.34 6.99 -6.56
CA ARG A 107 0.41 8.10 -5.93
C ARG A 107 -0.48 8.97 -5.06
N GLY A 108 -1.72 9.24 -5.48
CA GLY A 108 -2.71 9.97 -4.67
C GLY A 108 -3.06 9.25 -3.36
N LEU A 109 -2.83 7.94 -3.28
CA LEU A 109 -3.00 7.10 -2.09
C LEU A 109 -1.68 6.87 -1.33
N GLY A 110 -0.57 7.50 -1.73
CA GLY A 110 0.75 7.28 -1.15
C GLY A 110 1.36 5.93 -1.52
N MET A 111 0.96 5.36 -2.67
CA MET A 111 1.42 4.04 -3.12
C MET A 111 2.28 4.14 -4.38
N SER A 112 3.18 3.19 -4.54
CA SER A 112 3.99 2.97 -5.74
C SER A 112 3.67 1.61 -6.35
N ILE A 113 3.79 1.51 -7.69
CA ILE A 113 3.43 0.30 -8.45
C ILE A 113 4.63 -0.14 -9.30
N ASN A 114 4.78 -1.44 -9.47
CA ASN A 114 5.69 -2.05 -10.45
C ASN A 114 5.09 -3.34 -11.02
N LEU A 115 5.60 -3.78 -12.16
CA LEU A 115 5.25 -5.03 -12.80
C LEU A 115 6.54 -5.77 -13.13
N ILE A 116 6.80 -6.84 -12.42
CA ILE A 116 8.03 -7.63 -12.55
C ILE A 116 7.71 -9.11 -12.55
N ASP A 117 8.67 -9.93 -12.98
CA ASP A 117 8.53 -11.38 -12.97
C ASP A 117 8.16 -11.89 -11.57
N CYS A 118 7.20 -12.81 -11.52
CA CYS A 118 6.81 -13.44 -10.27
C CYS A 118 7.96 -14.25 -9.71
N GLN A 119 8.33 -14.00 -8.46
CA GLN A 119 9.42 -14.70 -7.82
C GLN A 119 9.06 -16.15 -7.52
N GLY A 120 10.03 -17.06 -7.69
CA GLY A 120 9.83 -18.49 -7.49
C GLY A 120 9.23 -19.24 -8.69
N ASN A 121 8.93 -18.56 -9.77
CA ASN A 121 8.45 -19.12 -11.03
C ASN A 121 9.50 -18.95 -12.14
N ASN A 122 9.59 -19.94 -13.04
CA ASN A 122 10.44 -19.86 -14.25
C ASN A 122 9.59 -19.82 -15.52
N ASP A 123 8.29 -19.60 -15.41
CA ASP A 123 7.32 -19.67 -16.50
C ASP A 123 6.97 -18.29 -17.10
N GLY A 124 7.69 -17.22 -16.66
CA GLY A 124 7.55 -15.87 -17.21
C GLY A 124 6.27 -15.14 -16.79
N ARG A 125 5.60 -15.60 -15.73
CA ARG A 125 4.43 -14.91 -15.19
C ARG A 125 4.80 -13.57 -14.58
N GLN A 126 3.92 -12.59 -14.78
CA GLN A 126 4.11 -11.24 -14.29
C GLN A 126 3.32 -11.00 -13.00
N CYS A 127 3.94 -10.31 -12.07
CA CYS A 127 3.35 -9.93 -10.78
C CYS A 127 3.31 -8.41 -10.63
N ILE A 128 2.13 -7.89 -10.31
CA ILE A 128 1.93 -6.51 -9.88
C ILE A 128 2.40 -6.40 -8.43
N TYR A 129 3.35 -5.50 -8.19
CA TYR A 129 3.81 -5.11 -6.87
C TYR A 129 3.25 -3.73 -6.55
N ILE A 130 2.55 -3.60 -5.42
CA ILE A 130 2.07 -2.32 -4.90
C ILE A 130 2.65 -2.16 -3.50
N ALA A 131 3.35 -1.07 -3.28
CA ALA A 131 4.00 -0.78 -2.02
C ALA A 131 3.57 0.59 -1.48
N TRP A 132 3.55 0.73 -0.16
CA TRP A 132 3.23 1.97 0.55
C TRP A 132 4.19 2.19 1.72
N ASN A 133 4.12 3.35 2.36
CA ASN A 133 5.08 3.80 3.37
C ASN A 133 6.52 3.80 2.81
N ASP A 134 7.47 3.28 3.56
CA ASP A 134 8.90 3.25 3.20
C ASP A 134 9.29 2.03 2.34
N THR A 135 8.30 1.30 1.80
CA THR A 135 8.55 0.11 0.96
C THR A 135 8.52 0.48 -0.52
N ALA A 136 9.50 -0.01 -1.27
CA ALA A 136 9.53 0.04 -2.73
C ALA A 136 8.90 -1.22 -3.35
N PRO A 137 8.22 -1.12 -4.51
CA PRO A 137 7.62 -2.27 -5.20
C PRO A 137 8.68 -3.06 -5.98
N THR A 138 9.69 -3.55 -5.27
CA THR A 138 10.89 -4.20 -5.83
C THR A 138 11.17 -5.54 -5.14
N ASN A 139 11.92 -6.40 -5.83
CA ASN A 139 12.52 -7.59 -5.27
C ASN A 139 14.03 -7.37 -5.14
N GLY A 140 14.56 -7.47 -3.95
CA GLY A 140 15.97 -7.22 -3.67
C GLY A 140 16.37 -7.58 -2.25
N THR A 141 17.58 -7.16 -1.86
CA THR A 141 18.17 -7.47 -0.55
C THR A 141 18.21 -6.26 0.39
N THR A 142 17.68 -5.11 -0.03
CA THR A 142 17.63 -3.91 0.80
C THR A 142 16.40 -3.92 1.71
N ALA A 143 16.49 -3.28 2.87
CA ALA A 143 15.39 -3.24 3.85
C ALA A 143 14.11 -2.58 3.32
N GLY A 144 14.22 -1.74 2.29
CA GLY A 144 13.07 -1.08 1.63
C GLY A 144 12.42 -1.91 0.53
N ASP A 145 13.00 -3.04 0.11
CA ASP A 145 12.38 -3.89 -0.92
C ASP A 145 11.14 -4.62 -0.37
N CYS A 146 10.15 -4.84 -1.24
CA CYS A 146 8.95 -5.61 -0.90
C CYS A 146 9.28 -7.06 -0.57
N THR A 147 10.10 -7.70 -1.43
CA THR A 147 10.50 -9.09 -1.26
C THR A 147 12.00 -9.29 -1.38
N SER A 148 12.48 -10.39 -0.82
CA SER A 148 13.82 -10.96 -1.08
C SER A 148 13.64 -12.38 -1.58
N GLY A 149 13.76 -12.57 -2.88
CA GLY A 149 13.39 -13.81 -3.56
C GLY A 149 11.89 -14.09 -3.38
N THR A 150 11.54 -15.27 -2.88
CA THR A 150 10.14 -15.71 -2.70
C THR A 150 9.49 -15.23 -1.39
N ASN A 151 10.24 -14.57 -0.51
CA ASN A 151 9.75 -14.18 0.80
C ASN A 151 9.49 -12.66 0.88
N TYR A 152 8.44 -12.27 1.58
CA TYR A 152 8.26 -10.87 1.97
C TYR A 152 9.36 -10.45 2.95
N ASN A 153 9.87 -9.23 2.79
CA ASN A 153 10.73 -8.65 3.81
C ASN A 153 9.89 -8.36 5.08
N PRO A 154 10.38 -8.68 6.28
CA PRO A 154 9.58 -8.62 7.51
C PRO A 154 8.97 -7.24 7.82
N ALA A 155 9.63 -6.16 7.40
CA ALA A 155 9.16 -4.79 7.61
C ALA A 155 8.44 -4.21 6.38
N SER A 156 8.23 -5.00 5.32
CA SER A 156 7.64 -4.49 4.08
C SER A 156 6.13 -4.30 4.20
N THR A 157 5.67 -3.17 3.69
CA THR A 157 4.25 -2.85 3.51
C THR A 157 3.94 -2.89 2.03
N CYS A 158 3.61 -4.05 1.52
CA CYS A 158 3.32 -4.25 0.10
C CYS A 158 2.34 -5.40 -0.15
N LEU A 159 1.82 -5.40 -1.36
CA LEU A 159 0.92 -6.42 -1.91
C LEU A 159 1.50 -6.92 -3.24
N ILE A 160 1.42 -8.21 -3.47
CA ILE A 160 1.77 -8.84 -4.74
C ILE A 160 0.55 -9.56 -5.29
N MET A 161 0.28 -9.36 -6.56
CA MET A 161 -0.81 -10.02 -7.29
C MET A 161 -0.30 -10.54 -8.63
N GLU A 162 -0.46 -11.81 -8.88
CA GLU A 162 -0.15 -12.43 -10.18
C GLU A 162 -1.17 -12.00 -11.23
N VAL A 163 -0.70 -11.66 -12.44
CA VAL A 163 -1.55 -11.22 -13.56
C VAL A 163 -1.63 -12.29 -14.64
N TYR A 164 -0.51 -12.89 -14.97
CA TYR A 164 -0.34 -13.95 -15.96
C TYR A 164 0.79 -14.87 -15.54
#